data_ffc606b6a5433dc4a59130d4914e0e16
#
_entry.id   ffc606b6a5433dc4a59130d4914e0e16
#
_cell.length_a   1.000
_cell.length_b   1.000
_cell.length_c   1.000
_cell.angle_alpha   90.00
_cell.angle_beta   90.00
_cell.angle_gamma   90.00
#
_symmetry.space_group_name_H-M   'P 1'
#
loop_
_entity.id
_entity.type
_entity.pdbx_description
1 polymer ?
#
loop_
_entity_poly.entity_id
_entity_poly.type
_entity_poly.pdbx_seq_one_letter_code
_entity_poly.pdbx_strand_id
1 'polypeptide(L)'
;MILKLKPAFKDYIWGGTKLRDDFGFKSDLKKIAEGWMLSCHKDGENIIDGGKFDGKTLSEVIKETGKDILGTKAQKYDFFPILIKLIDAKDNLSVQVHPNDDYALRVEGEYG
;
A
#
# COMPACT_ATOMS: atom_id res chain seq x y z
N MET A 1 9.34 -17.91 -1.30
CA MET A 1 10.12 -16.65 -1.33
C MET A 1 9.55 -15.66 -0.31
N ILE A 2 10.39 -15.06 0.49
CA ILE A 2 9.99 -14.04 1.47
C ILE A 2 10.55 -12.70 1.02
N LEU A 3 9.66 -11.69 0.96
CA LEU A 3 10.03 -10.31 0.63
C LEU A 3 9.75 -9.43 1.84
N LYS A 4 10.75 -8.69 2.28
CA LYS A 4 10.58 -7.67 3.31
C LYS A 4 10.28 -6.33 2.63
N LEU A 5 9.21 -5.68 3.06
CA LEU A 5 8.72 -4.46 2.42
C LEU A 5 8.90 -3.25 3.32
N LYS A 6 9.28 -2.11 2.72
CA LYS A 6 9.24 -0.81 3.39
C LYS A 6 7.84 -0.25 3.24
N PRO A 7 7.15 0.13 4.33
CA PRO A 7 5.83 0.74 4.22
C PRO A 7 5.88 2.10 3.53
N ALA A 8 4.81 2.46 2.84
CA ALA A 8 4.60 3.81 2.36
C ALA A 8 3.73 4.55 3.37
N PHE A 9 4.17 5.72 3.83
CA PHE A 9 3.47 6.49 4.86
C PHE A 9 2.69 7.65 4.26
N LYS A 10 1.52 7.94 4.88
CA LYS A 10 0.64 9.02 4.47
C LYS A 10 0.43 9.99 5.62
N ASP A 11 0.49 11.28 5.30
CA ASP A 11 0.32 12.38 6.24
C ASP A 11 -1.02 13.07 5.95
N TYR A 12 -2.06 12.65 6.66
CA TYR A 12 -3.38 13.26 6.56
C TYR A 12 -3.68 14.08 7.81
N ILE A 13 -4.56 15.08 7.66
CA ILE A 13 -4.87 16.04 8.73
C ILE A 13 -5.41 15.37 10.00
N TRP A 14 -6.12 14.24 9.85
CA TRP A 14 -6.70 13.50 10.98
C TRP A 14 -5.73 12.52 11.63
N GLY A 15 -4.51 12.41 11.12
CA GLY A 15 -3.52 11.45 11.60
C GLY A 15 -2.87 11.83 12.91
N GLY A 16 -2.34 10.84 13.60
CA GLY A 16 -1.59 10.97 14.84
C GLY A 16 -0.11 10.63 14.67
N THR A 17 0.53 10.23 15.76
CA THR A 17 1.95 9.90 15.80
C THR A 17 2.23 8.49 16.34
N LYS A 18 1.20 7.69 16.59
CA LYS A 18 1.33 6.36 17.21
C LYS A 18 2.14 5.38 16.37
N LEU A 19 2.04 5.45 15.05
CA LEU A 19 2.80 4.55 14.18
C LEU A 19 4.31 4.77 14.34
N ARG A 20 4.74 6.00 14.63
CA ARG A 20 6.13 6.29 14.95
C ARG A 20 6.44 6.01 16.42
N ASP A 21 5.63 6.55 17.33
CA ASP A 21 5.94 6.55 18.76
C ASP A 21 5.71 5.20 19.42
N ASP A 22 4.61 4.51 19.08
CA ASP A 22 4.24 3.24 19.71
C ASP A 22 4.70 2.02 18.89
N PHE A 23 4.72 2.11 17.57
CA PHE A 23 5.09 1.00 16.70
C PHE A 23 6.52 1.09 16.16
N GLY A 24 7.20 2.21 16.39
CA GLY A 24 8.61 2.36 16.05
C GLY A 24 8.91 2.55 14.55
N PHE A 25 7.92 2.86 13.73
CA PHE A 25 8.18 3.15 12.32
C PHE A 25 8.96 4.45 12.16
N LYS A 26 9.93 4.45 11.26
CA LYS A 26 10.77 5.62 10.98
C LYS A 26 10.20 6.40 9.81
N SER A 27 9.97 7.70 10.02
CA SER A 27 9.49 8.60 8.96
C SER A 27 9.81 10.03 9.31
N ASP A 28 10.04 10.86 8.31
CA ASP A 28 10.27 12.29 8.46
C ASP A 28 8.95 13.07 8.57
N LEU A 29 7.82 12.42 8.38
CA LEU A 29 6.51 13.06 8.49
C LEU A 29 6.22 13.41 9.96
N LYS A 30 5.65 14.58 10.20
CA LYS A 30 5.22 14.99 11.55
C LYS A 30 4.09 14.12 12.06
N LYS A 31 3.15 13.76 11.17
CA LYS A 31 2.04 12.88 11.44
C LYS A 31 2.11 11.70 10.49
N ILE A 32 1.78 10.52 11.00
CA ILE A 32 1.68 9.32 10.18
C ILE A 32 0.25 8.81 10.32
N ALA A 33 -0.61 9.25 9.42
CA ALA A 33 -2.03 8.86 9.44
C ALA A 33 -2.21 7.41 9.00
N GLU A 34 -1.47 6.98 7.99
CA GLU A 34 -1.53 5.62 7.46
C GLU A 34 -0.15 5.10 7.12
N GLY A 35 0.05 3.81 7.37
CA GLY A 35 1.20 3.07 6.87
C GLY A 35 0.69 1.98 5.93
N TRP A 36 1.02 2.08 4.65
CA TRP A 36 0.63 1.09 3.64
C TRP A 36 1.63 -0.05 3.67
N MET A 37 1.26 -1.13 4.35
CA MET A 37 2.16 -2.25 4.66
C MET A 37 2.31 -3.21 3.50
N LEU A 38 1.27 -3.36 2.66
CA LEU A 38 1.28 -4.17 1.44
C LEU A 38 0.54 -3.39 0.37
N SER A 39 1.25 -2.97 -0.68
CA SER A 39 0.67 -2.11 -1.71
C SER A 39 1.45 -2.18 -3.01
N CYS A 40 0.72 -2.39 -4.10
CA CYS A 40 1.18 -2.12 -5.47
C CYS A 40 0.49 -0.90 -6.07
N HIS A 41 -0.25 -0.15 -5.25
CA HIS A 41 -0.97 1.04 -5.70
C HIS A 41 0.01 2.17 -6.05
N LYS A 42 -0.24 2.84 -7.18
CA LYS A 42 0.63 3.92 -7.68
C LYS A 42 0.89 5.05 -6.67
N ASP A 43 -0.06 5.28 -5.76
CA ASP A 43 0.04 6.37 -4.78
C ASP A 43 0.84 6.00 -3.52
N GLY A 44 1.25 4.76 -3.37
CA GLY A 44 1.98 4.32 -2.19
C GLY A 44 2.51 2.92 -2.30
N GLU A 45 3.26 2.65 -3.35
CA GLU A 45 3.83 1.33 -3.60
C GLU A 45 4.97 1.01 -2.64
N ASN A 46 5.05 -0.24 -2.18
CA ASN A 46 6.13 -0.68 -1.32
C ASN A 46 7.44 -0.83 -2.09
N ILE A 47 8.53 -0.57 -1.38
CA ILE A 47 9.89 -0.81 -1.84
C ILE A 47 10.44 -2.02 -1.09
N ILE A 48 11.18 -2.86 -1.78
CA ILE A 48 11.80 -4.04 -1.17
C ILE A 48 12.96 -3.61 -0.28
N ASP A 49 12.97 -4.12 0.94
CA ASP A 49 13.97 -3.81 1.96
C ASP A 49 14.91 -5.00 2.15
N GLY A 50 16.02 -4.97 1.45
CA GLY A 50 17.06 -5.99 1.55
C GLY A 50 16.92 -7.14 0.55
N GLY A 51 17.95 -7.96 0.48
CA GLY A 51 17.99 -9.12 -0.40
C GLY A 51 18.23 -8.80 -1.87
N LYS A 52 17.90 -9.77 -2.71
CA LYS A 52 18.16 -9.72 -4.16
C LYS A 52 17.44 -8.56 -4.85
N PHE A 53 16.26 -8.20 -4.36
CA PHE A 53 15.41 -7.18 -4.98
C PHE A 53 15.43 -5.85 -4.24
N ASP A 54 16.38 -5.63 -3.35
CA ASP A 54 16.48 -4.40 -2.56
C ASP A 54 16.38 -3.15 -3.44
N GLY A 55 15.54 -2.19 -3.03
CA GLY A 55 15.34 -0.93 -3.75
C GLY A 55 14.34 -0.97 -4.88
N LYS A 56 13.88 -2.16 -5.30
CA LYS A 56 12.85 -2.28 -6.34
C LYS A 56 11.46 -2.14 -5.75
N THR A 57 10.50 -1.69 -6.56
CA THR A 57 9.10 -1.68 -6.15
C THR A 57 8.53 -3.10 -6.18
N LEU A 58 7.48 -3.33 -5.40
CA LEU A 58 6.81 -4.63 -5.39
C LEU A 58 6.27 -4.98 -6.79
N SER A 59 5.74 -4.01 -7.53
CA SER A 59 5.28 -4.24 -8.91
C SER A 59 6.41 -4.67 -9.84
N GLU A 60 7.59 -4.09 -9.72
CA GLU A 60 8.76 -4.48 -10.51
C GLU A 60 9.16 -5.92 -10.23
N VAL A 61 9.14 -6.35 -8.96
CA VAL A 61 9.46 -7.73 -8.57
C VAL A 61 8.44 -8.70 -9.14
N ILE A 62 7.14 -8.37 -9.07
CA ILE A 62 6.09 -9.21 -9.64
C ILE A 62 6.26 -9.36 -11.15
N LYS A 63 6.60 -8.27 -11.82
CA LYS A 63 6.83 -8.28 -13.27
C LYS A 63 8.03 -9.14 -13.65
N GLU A 64 9.12 -9.07 -12.89
CA GLU A 64 10.33 -9.85 -13.14
C GLU A 64 10.17 -11.34 -12.83
N THR A 65 9.47 -11.67 -11.74
CA THR A 65 9.30 -13.06 -11.30
C THR A 65 8.10 -13.75 -11.93
N GLY A 66 7.19 -12.98 -12.54
CA GLY A 66 5.95 -13.47 -13.10
C GLY A 66 4.82 -13.54 -12.09
N LYS A 67 3.60 -13.65 -12.61
CA LYS A 67 2.38 -13.60 -11.79
C LYS A 67 2.20 -14.82 -10.87
N ASP A 68 3.00 -15.86 -11.02
CA ASP A 68 2.95 -17.04 -10.17
C ASP A 68 3.16 -16.70 -8.69
N ILE A 69 3.91 -15.65 -8.40
CA ILE A 69 4.15 -15.16 -7.03
C ILE A 69 2.85 -14.71 -6.36
N LEU A 70 1.84 -14.32 -7.14
CA LEU A 70 0.54 -13.84 -6.62
C LEU A 70 -0.42 -14.97 -6.28
N GLY A 71 -0.11 -16.22 -6.67
CA GLY A 71 -1.03 -17.34 -6.58
C GLY A 71 -2.04 -17.34 -7.73
N THR A 72 -2.80 -18.43 -7.84
CA THR A 72 -3.68 -18.66 -9.01
C THR A 72 -4.84 -17.68 -9.12
N LYS A 73 -5.43 -17.29 -8.00
CA LYS A 73 -6.62 -16.42 -8.01
C LYS A 73 -6.32 -14.99 -8.40
N ALA A 74 -5.10 -14.52 -8.16
CA ALA A 74 -4.70 -13.15 -8.45
C ALA A 74 -4.07 -12.97 -9.83
N GLN A 75 -3.81 -14.04 -10.57
CA GLN A 75 -3.13 -13.97 -11.88
C GLN A 75 -3.92 -13.22 -12.94
N LYS A 76 -5.24 -13.12 -12.79
CA LYS A 76 -6.10 -12.37 -13.71
C LYS A 76 -5.92 -10.85 -13.63
N TYR A 77 -5.27 -10.35 -12.58
CA TYR A 77 -5.01 -8.91 -12.42
C TYR A 77 -3.63 -8.55 -12.94
N ASP A 78 -3.47 -7.33 -13.45
CA ASP A 78 -2.18 -6.82 -13.92
C ASP A 78 -1.28 -6.37 -12.76
N PHE A 79 -1.84 -6.24 -11.56
CA PHE A 79 -1.14 -5.84 -10.35
C PHE A 79 -1.72 -6.58 -9.16
N PHE A 80 -1.03 -6.54 -8.01
CA PHE A 80 -1.56 -7.12 -6.78
C PHE A 80 -2.71 -6.26 -6.27
N PRO A 81 -3.95 -6.80 -6.22
CA PRO A 81 -5.14 -5.95 -6.04
C PRO A 81 -5.46 -5.59 -4.60
N ILE A 82 -4.72 -6.12 -3.63
CA ILE A 82 -5.00 -5.94 -2.21
C ILE A 82 -4.08 -4.86 -1.63
N LEU A 83 -4.67 -4.00 -0.81
CA LEU A 83 -3.95 -2.96 -0.07
C LEU A 83 -4.18 -3.21 1.42
N ILE A 84 -3.09 -3.40 2.18
CA ILE A 84 -3.12 -3.57 3.63
C ILE A 84 -2.47 -2.36 4.26
N LYS A 85 -3.21 -1.66 5.13
CA LYS A 85 -2.70 -0.47 5.78
C LYS A 85 -3.02 -0.44 7.27
N LEU A 86 -2.15 0.21 8.03
CA LEU A 86 -2.38 0.57 9.42
C LEU A 86 -2.83 2.04 9.46
N ILE A 87 -3.86 2.32 10.22
CA ILE A 87 -4.45 3.66 10.32
C ILE A 87 -4.34 4.14 11.75
N ASP A 88 -3.80 5.35 11.93
CA ASP A 88 -3.80 6.06 13.21
C ASP A 88 -4.66 7.32 13.09
N ALA A 89 -5.92 7.20 13.47
CA ALA A 89 -6.87 8.30 13.44
C ALA A 89 -6.87 8.99 14.80
N LYS A 90 -6.24 10.15 14.90
CA LYS A 90 -6.32 11.02 16.08
C LYS A 90 -7.63 11.77 16.10
N ASP A 91 -8.09 12.20 14.93
CA ASP A 91 -9.36 12.91 14.73
C ASP A 91 -10.30 12.07 13.88
N ASN A 92 -11.52 12.54 13.66
CA ASN A 92 -12.49 11.85 12.82
C ASN A 92 -12.00 11.73 11.39
N LEU A 93 -12.13 10.53 10.83
CA LEU A 93 -11.84 10.28 9.42
C LEU A 93 -12.88 10.92 8.53
N SER A 94 -12.47 11.30 7.32
CA SER A 94 -13.43 11.69 6.30
C SER A 94 -14.32 10.51 5.93
N VAL A 95 -15.58 10.80 5.62
CA VAL A 95 -16.50 9.78 5.11
C VAL A 95 -16.11 9.44 3.68
N GLN A 96 -15.96 8.15 3.42
CA GLN A 96 -15.56 7.66 2.10
C GLN A 96 -16.56 6.64 1.59
N VAL A 97 -16.81 6.68 0.28
CA VAL A 97 -17.63 5.70 -0.41
C VAL A 97 -16.73 4.92 -1.35
N HIS A 98 -16.72 3.59 -1.19
CA HIS A 98 -15.98 2.71 -2.08
C HIS A 98 -16.91 2.23 -3.20
N PRO A 99 -16.74 2.72 -4.44
CA PRO A 99 -17.54 2.25 -5.56
C PRO A 99 -17.16 0.82 -5.94
N ASN A 100 -18.08 0.10 -6.59
CA ASN A 100 -17.70 -1.17 -7.21
C ASN A 100 -16.77 -0.91 -8.40
N ASP A 101 -16.16 -1.97 -8.95
CA ASP A 101 -15.19 -1.82 -10.02
C ASP A 101 -15.82 -1.20 -11.29
N ASP A 102 -17.05 -1.55 -11.63
CA ASP A 102 -17.74 -0.98 -12.78
C ASP A 102 -17.90 0.53 -12.68
N TYR A 103 -18.33 1.01 -11.51
CA TYR A 103 -18.48 2.44 -11.29
C TYR A 103 -17.12 3.15 -11.30
N ALA A 104 -16.13 2.61 -10.60
CA ALA A 104 -14.81 3.20 -10.50
C ALA A 104 -14.14 3.31 -11.87
N LEU A 105 -14.23 2.26 -12.70
CA LEU A 105 -13.64 2.27 -14.02
C LEU A 105 -14.34 3.23 -14.98
N ARG A 106 -15.68 3.38 -14.87
CA ARG A 106 -16.44 4.30 -15.73
C ARG A 106 -16.23 5.77 -15.40
N VAL A 107 -16.12 6.09 -14.11
CA VAL A 107 -16.12 7.48 -13.62
C VAL A 107 -14.71 7.95 -13.28
N GLU A 108 -13.92 7.12 -12.60
CA GLU A 108 -12.60 7.49 -12.08
C GLU A 108 -11.44 6.84 -12.83
N GLY A 109 -11.71 5.84 -13.66
CA GLY A 109 -10.68 5.11 -14.40
C GLY A 109 -9.84 4.17 -13.54
N GLU A 110 -10.30 3.82 -12.35
CA GLU A 110 -9.59 2.95 -11.40
C GLU A 110 -10.54 1.89 -10.85
N TYR A 111 -9.95 0.79 -10.35
CA TYR A 111 -10.71 -0.20 -9.60
C TYR A 111 -11.14 0.35 -8.24
N GLY A 112 -12.32 -0.06 -7.80
CA GLY A 112 -12.91 0.37 -6.54
C GLY A 112 -12.21 -0.12 -5.27
#